data_009f3311d22f822f35541dc750079f39
#
_entry.id   009f3311d22f822f35541dc750079f39
#
_cell.length_a   1.000
_cell.length_b   1.000
_cell.length_c   1.000
_cell.angle_alpha   90.00
_cell.angle_beta   90.00
_cell.angle_gamma   90.00
#
_symmetry.space_group_name_H-M   'P 1'
#
loop_
_entity.id
_entity.type
_entity.pdbx_description
1 polymer ?
#
loop_
_entity_poly.entity_id
_entity_poly.type
_entity_poly.pdbx_seq_one_letter_code
_entity_poly.pdbx_strand_id
1 'polypeptide(L)'
;PACRDTRAQRRAQAQEAAKEFVDKVIGPDGQPAPAPAPEPAPKQDGQGNGPSIGMRLLSLVIPAAEAQTAPDITIRTPAIQAIQSRMAQRFSGSLQAGFDAGALGFTRDGLVEVRDATKIALKDRVAVNQAVADDNRDRQAVYREIAVANGHAEWEAQIRETFAKQWIASAHKGWWYQDAGGAWKQK
;
A
#
# COMPACT_ATOMS: atom_id res chain seq x y z
N PRO A 1 -7.74 5.57 32.56
CA PRO A 1 -7.50 6.56 31.49
C PRO A 1 -6.50 6.04 30.44
N ALA A 2 -5.46 5.29 30.84
CA ALA A 2 -4.38 4.82 29.95
C ALA A 2 -4.82 3.91 28.77
N CYS A 3 -5.92 3.16 28.92
CA CYS A 3 -6.39 2.26 27.86
C CYS A 3 -7.08 2.96 26.67
N ARG A 4 -7.54 4.20 26.82
CA ARG A 4 -8.17 4.96 25.72
C ARG A 4 -7.12 5.55 24.79
N ASP A 5 -6.00 6.02 25.34
CA ASP A 5 -4.91 6.62 24.57
C ASP A 5 -4.22 5.61 23.64
N THR A 6 -3.98 4.38 24.12
CA THR A 6 -3.37 3.32 23.32
C THR A 6 -4.23 2.88 22.12
N ARG A 7 -5.56 2.92 22.23
CA ARG A 7 -6.45 2.57 21.10
C ARG A 7 -6.47 3.70 20.05
N ALA A 8 -6.48 4.96 20.48
CA ALA A 8 -6.43 6.11 19.58
C ALA A 8 -5.08 6.18 18.85
N GLN A 9 -3.98 5.96 19.55
CA GLN A 9 -2.63 5.92 18.97
C GLN A 9 -2.50 4.80 17.93
N ARG A 10 -2.97 3.59 18.23
CA ARG A 10 -2.97 2.47 17.24
C ARG A 10 -3.79 2.77 16.01
N ARG A 11 -4.94 3.44 16.13
CA ARG A 11 -5.73 3.85 14.97
C ARG A 11 -5.01 4.87 14.11
N ALA A 12 -4.36 5.85 14.73
CA ALA A 12 -3.58 6.86 14.02
C ALA A 12 -2.41 6.23 13.26
N GLN A 13 -1.68 5.32 13.88
CA GLN A 13 -0.59 4.57 13.24
C GLN A 13 -1.09 3.69 12.08
N ALA A 14 -2.23 3.01 12.25
CA ALA A 14 -2.83 2.24 11.18
C ALA A 14 -3.24 3.11 9.99
N GLN A 15 -3.74 4.30 10.23
CA GLN A 15 -4.10 5.26 9.19
C GLN A 15 -2.86 5.78 8.46
N GLU A 16 -1.80 6.11 9.19
CA GLU A 16 -0.54 6.56 8.59
C GLU A 16 0.10 5.47 7.75
N ALA A 17 0.15 4.24 8.27
CA ALA A 17 0.64 3.08 7.55
C ALA A 17 -0.17 2.80 6.28
N ALA A 18 -1.50 2.88 6.36
CA ALA A 18 -2.38 2.73 5.21
C ALA A 18 -2.15 3.83 4.18
N LYS A 19 -1.98 5.08 4.62
CA LYS A 19 -1.68 6.20 3.73
C LYS A 19 -0.36 6.00 3.00
N GLU A 20 0.72 5.67 3.71
CA GLU A 20 2.03 5.40 3.10
C GLU A 20 1.94 4.30 2.04
N PHE A 21 1.21 3.22 2.34
CA PHE A 21 1.03 2.12 1.41
C PHE A 21 0.25 2.53 0.16
N VAL A 22 -0.89 3.18 0.36
CA VAL A 22 -1.81 3.59 -0.71
C VAL A 22 -1.15 4.61 -1.64
N ASP A 23 -0.47 5.61 -1.08
CA ASP A 23 0.22 6.65 -1.87
C ASP A 23 1.33 6.06 -2.76
N LYS A 24 1.95 4.95 -2.35
CA LYS A 24 2.92 4.24 -3.20
C LYS A 24 2.28 3.43 -4.32
N VAL A 25 1.02 3.04 -4.17
CA VAL A 25 0.30 2.25 -5.18
C VAL A 25 -0.37 3.14 -6.22
N ILE A 26 -1.12 4.15 -5.79
CA ILE A 26 -1.92 5.00 -6.68
C ILE A 26 -1.34 6.40 -6.91
N GLY A 27 -0.25 6.72 -6.23
CA GLY A 27 0.33 8.06 -6.22
C GLY A 27 -0.41 9.00 -5.25
N PRO A 28 0.24 10.09 -4.82
CA PRO A 28 -0.41 11.16 -4.05
C PRO A 28 -1.42 11.88 -4.92
N ASP A 29 -2.44 12.47 -4.30
CA ASP A 29 -3.52 13.21 -4.98
C ASP A 29 -2.99 14.11 -6.11
N GLY A 30 -3.38 13.82 -7.35
CA GLY A 30 -3.06 14.63 -8.53
C GLY A 30 -1.72 14.29 -9.22
N GLN A 31 -0.99 13.26 -8.79
CA GLN A 31 0.24 12.81 -9.45
C GLN A 31 0.16 11.32 -9.77
N PRO A 32 0.48 10.90 -11.02
CA PRO A 32 0.59 9.46 -11.31
C PRO A 32 1.69 8.83 -10.44
N ALA A 33 1.46 7.59 -10.00
CA ALA A 33 2.44 6.83 -9.25
C ALA A 33 3.79 6.83 -9.99
N PRO A 34 4.92 7.11 -9.31
CA PRO A 34 6.22 7.01 -9.95
C PRO A 34 6.42 5.58 -10.47
N ALA A 35 6.85 5.46 -11.74
CA ALA A 35 7.20 4.18 -12.30
C ALA A 35 8.20 3.46 -11.38
N PRO A 36 8.03 2.16 -11.10
CA PRO A 36 8.96 1.44 -10.25
C PRO A 36 10.36 1.57 -10.85
N ALA A 37 11.33 1.99 -10.02
CA ALA A 37 12.73 2.02 -10.40
C ALA A 37 13.15 0.60 -10.81
N PRO A 38 13.90 0.43 -11.92
CA PRO A 38 14.40 -0.88 -12.30
C PRO A 38 15.21 -1.46 -11.14
N GLU A 39 14.91 -2.71 -10.75
CA GLU A 39 15.69 -3.43 -9.75
C GLU A 39 17.16 -3.40 -10.16
N PRO A 40 18.08 -3.07 -9.25
CA PRO A 40 19.51 -3.16 -9.56
C PRO A 40 19.85 -4.63 -9.82
N ALA A 41 20.37 -4.90 -11.03
CA ALA A 41 20.88 -6.21 -11.41
C ALA A 41 21.88 -6.71 -10.37
N PRO A 42 21.90 -8.02 -10.04
CA PRO A 42 22.86 -8.56 -9.07
C PRO A 42 24.29 -8.29 -9.56
N LYS A 43 25.04 -7.53 -8.78
CA LYS A 43 26.46 -7.32 -9.01
C LYS A 43 27.18 -8.63 -8.71
N GLN A 44 27.77 -9.23 -9.73
CA GLN A 44 28.74 -10.28 -9.58
C GLN A 44 29.99 -9.72 -8.89
N ASP A 45 30.34 -10.31 -7.75
CA ASP A 45 31.57 -10.01 -7.03
C ASP A 45 32.77 -10.40 -7.84
N GLY A 46 33.53 -9.41 -8.29
CA GLY A 46 34.88 -9.55 -8.79
C GLY A 46 35.88 -9.35 -7.65
N GLN A 47 36.59 -10.40 -7.33
CA GLN A 47 37.62 -10.50 -6.32
C GLN A 47 38.81 -9.59 -6.63
N GLY A 48 39.29 -8.80 -5.65
CA GLY A 48 40.48 -8.00 -5.75
C GLY A 48 41.05 -7.65 -4.37
N ASN A 49 42.17 -8.30 -4.06
CA ASN A 49 43.02 -8.17 -2.86
C ASN A 49 43.63 -6.78 -2.62
N GLY A 50 43.81 -6.44 -1.33
CA GLY A 50 44.89 -5.56 -0.86
C GLY A 50 44.58 -4.79 0.44
N PRO A 51 45.49 -4.82 1.42
CA PRO A 51 45.21 -4.35 2.78
C PRO A 51 45.70 -2.90 3.02
N SER A 52 44.99 -2.14 3.86
CA SER A 52 45.59 -1.02 4.62
C SER A 52 44.72 -0.59 5.80
N ILE A 53 45.09 -0.98 6.95
CA ILE A 53 45.38 -0.31 8.22
C ILE A 53 44.86 1.15 8.32
N GLY A 54 43.96 1.40 9.30
CA GLY A 54 43.59 2.75 9.68
C GLY A 54 42.59 2.77 10.86
N MET A 55 43.12 2.44 12.02
CA MET A 55 42.53 2.56 13.35
C MET A 55 42.05 3.99 13.60
N ARG A 56 40.77 4.17 14.03
CA ARG A 56 40.40 5.11 15.11
C ARG A 56 39.03 4.81 15.67
N LEU A 57 39.08 4.21 16.86
CA LEU A 57 38.02 4.17 17.83
C LEU A 57 37.63 5.59 18.23
N LEU A 58 36.35 5.93 18.04
CA LEU A 58 35.70 6.97 18.82
C LEU A 58 34.38 6.38 19.32
N SER A 59 34.47 5.84 20.52
CA SER A 59 33.29 5.48 21.33
C SER A 59 32.48 6.74 21.63
N LEU A 60 31.41 6.94 20.89
CA LEU A 60 30.32 7.80 21.32
C LEU A 60 29.30 6.92 22.03
N VAL A 61 29.38 6.90 23.34
CA VAL A 61 28.33 6.41 24.21
C VAL A 61 27.15 7.37 24.03
N ILE A 62 26.20 6.99 23.20
CA ILE A 62 24.89 7.62 23.18
C ILE A 62 24.11 6.91 24.28
N PRO A 63 23.67 7.61 25.35
CA PRO A 63 22.74 7.02 26.31
C PRO A 63 21.48 6.63 25.51
N ALA A 64 21.16 5.36 25.52
CA ALA A 64 19.87 4.86 25.03
C ALA A 64 18.79 5.49 25.89
N ALA A 65 18.24 6.61 25.44
CA ALA A 65 16.91 7.01 25.84
C ALA A 65 15.99 5.93 25.25
N GLU A 66 15.57 4.99 26.08
CA GLU A 66 14.43 4.13 25.79
C GLU A 66 13.21 5.04 25.59
N ALA A 67 13.09 5.60 24.42
CA ALA A 67 11.80 6.02 23.92
C ALA A 67 11.01 4.72 23.78
N GLN A 68 10.07 4.48 24.68
CA GLN A 68 9.02 3.49 24.49
C GLN A 68 8.20 3.95 23.28
N THR A 69 8.71 3.63 22.09
CA THR A 69 7.97 3.77 20.84
C THR A 69 6.79 2.83 20.96
N ALA A 70 5.59 3.40 20.97
CA ALA A 70 4.39 2.62 20.73
C ALA A 70 4.63 1.70 19.54
N PRO A 71 4.18 0.43 19.57
CA PRO A 71 4.51 -0.52 18.52
C PRO A 71 4.00 0.02 17.17
N ASP A 72 4.93 0.43 16.31
CA ASP A 72 4.64 0.83 14.94
C ASP A 72 4.00 -0.34 14.20
N ILE A 73 2.86 -0.08 13.54
CA ILE A 73 2.25 -1.08 12.70
C ILE A 73 3.22 -1.39 11.56
N THR A 74 3.74 -2.61 11.56
CA THR A 74 4.72 -3.05 10.57
C THR A 74 4.05 -3.27 9.23
N ILE A 75 4.44 -2.47 8.23
CA ILE A 75 4.02 -2.62 6.83
C ILE A 75 5.20 -2.82 5.88
N ARG A 76 6.41 -2.98 6.42
CA ARG A 76 7.66 -3.01 5.64
C ARG A 76 8.32 -4.39 5.59
N THR A 77 7.55 -5.46 5.77
CA THR A 77 8.08 -6.81 5.54
C THR A 77 8.32 -7.05 4.05
N PRO A 78 9.28 -7.92 3.68
CA PRO A 78 9.52 -8.26 2.27
C PRO A 78 8.26 -8.74 1.54
N ALA A 79 7.40 -9.52 2.22
CA ALA A 79 6.14 -10.00 1.66
C ALA A 79 5.17 -8.84 1.34
N ILE A 80 4.99 -7.91 2.27
CA ILE A 80 4.12 -6.74 2.09
C ILE A 80 4.68 -5.84 0.98
N GLN A 81 5.99 -5.60 0.95
CA GLN A 81 6.63 -4.79 -0.09
C GLN A 81 6.50 -5.42 -1.48
N ALA A 82 6.63 -6.74 -1.59
CA ALA A 82 6.42 -7.45 -2.85
C ALA A 82 4.98 -7.31 -3.36
N ILE A 83 3.99 -7.43 -2.48
CA ILE A 83 2.58 -7.20 -2.84
C ILE A 83 2.38 -5.75 -3.29
N GLN A 84 2.88 -4.78 -2.54
CA GLN A 84 2.80 -3.35 -2.87
C GLN A 84 3.37 -3.03 -4.24
N SER A 85 4.55 -3.57 -4.57
CA SER A 85 5.20 -3.37 -5.87
C SER A 85 4.37 -3.94 -7.02
N ARG A 86 3.81 -5.15 -6.86
CA ARG A 86 2.92 -5.74 -7.88
C ARG A 86 1.66 -4.91 -8.07
N MET A 87 1.05 -4.44 -6.99
CA MET A 87 -0.14 -3.58 -7.05
C MET A 87 0.16 -2.26 -7.76
N ALA A 88 1.29 -1.61 -7.44
CA ALA A 88 1.70 -0.36 -8.08
C ALA A 88 1.93 -0.53 -9.59
N GLN A 89 2.63 -1.59 -10.01
CA GLN A 89 2.85 -1.90 -11.42
C GLN A 89 1.54 -2.19 -12.16
N ARG A 90 0.65 -2.99 -11.57
CA ARG A 90 -0.66 -3.31 -12.16
C ARG A 90 -1.53 -2.06 -12.23
N PHE A 91 -1.49 -1.23 -11.21
CA PHE A 91 -2.27 0.00 -11.17
C PHE A 91 -1.88 0.91 -12.33
N SER A 92 -0.60 1.29 -12.45
CA SER A 92 -0.11 2.18 -13.50
C SER A 92 -0.26 1.60 -14.91
N GLY A 93 -0.09 0.27 -15.06
CA GLY A 93 -0.12 -0.40 -16.37
C GLY A 93 -1.50 -0.80 -16.86
N SER A 94 -2.45 -1.05 -15.97
CA SER A 94 -3.71 -1.72 -16.35
C SER A 94 -4.97 -1.11 -15.74
N LEU A 95 -4.91 -0.49 -14.56
CA LEU A 95 -6.09 -0.05 -13.83
C LEU A 95 -6.31 1.45 -13.91
N GLN A 96 -5.26 2.26 -13.90
CA GLN A 96 -5.34 3.72 -13.84
C GLN A 96 -6.24 4.29 -14.94
N ALA A 97 -6.04 3.88 -16.19
CA ALA A 97 -6.85 4.33 -17.31
C ALA A 97 -8.35 4.02 -17.12
N GLY A 98 -8.67 2.89 -16.48
CA GLY A 98 -10.04 2.52 -16.14
C GLY A 98 -10.65 3.40 -15.05
N PHE A 99 -9.86 3.81 -14.06
CA PHE A 99 -10.28 4.79 -13.06
C PHE A 99 -10.51 6.17 -13.68
N ASP A 100 -9.57 6.64 -14.51
CA ASP A 100 -9.64 7.94 -15.17
C ASP A 100 -10.82 8.02 -16.14
N ALA A 101 -11.15 6.93 -16.81
CA ALA A 101 -12.34 6.83 -17.67
C ALA A 101 -13.65 6.71 -16.88
N GLY A 102 -13.59 6.47 -15.56
CA GLY A 102 -14.74 6.21 -14.73
C GLY A 102 -15.37 4.82 -14.96
N ALA A 103 -14.62 3.90 -15.53
CA ALA A 103 -15.01 2.50 -15.71
C ALA A 103 -14.86 1.70 -14.41
N LEU A 104 -13.84 2.04 -13.61
CA LEU A 104 -13.52 1.41 -12.33
C LEU A 104 -13.83 2.33 -11.16
N GLY A 105 -14.00 1.74 -9.99
CA GLY A 105 -14.18 2.48 -8.75
C GLY A 105 -13.76 1.66 -7.54
N PHE A 106 -13.53 2.36 -6.42
CA PHE A 106 -13.24 1.73 -5.14
C PHE A 106 -14.54 1.37 -4.42
N THR A 107 -14.63 0.12 -3.97
CA THR A 107 -15.76 -0.30 -3.13
C THR A 107 -15.56 0.13 -1.68
N ARG A 108 -16.64 0.22 -0.93
CA ARG A 108 -16.63 0.50 0.52
C ARG A 108 -15.82 -0.53 1.33
N ASP A 109 -15.61 -1.72 0.76
CA ASP A 109 -14.88 -2.84 1.41
C ASP A 109 -13.39 -2.85 1.07
N GLY A 110 -12.87 -1.82 0.39
CA GLY A 110 -11.46 -1.67 0.04
C GLY A 110 -11.01 -2.49 -1.16
N LEU A 111 -11.95 -2.85 -2.03
CA LEU A 111 -11.71 -3.56 -3.29
C LEU A 111 -11.89 -2.62 -4.48
N VAL A 112 -11.58 -3.13 -5.68
CA VAL A 112 -11.85 -2.47 -6.96
C VAL A 112 -12.98 -3.20 -7.67
N GLU A 113 -13.87 -2.46 -8.31
CA GLU A 113 -14.97 -3.02 -9.09
C GLU A 113 -15.08 -2.34 -10.46
N VAL A 114 -15.46 -3.13 -11.47
CA VAL A 114 -15.85 -2.60 -12.77
C VAL A 114 -17.27 -2.02 -12.64
N ARG A 115 -17.35 -0.71 -12.49
CA ARG A 115 -18.61 0.02 -12.34
C ARG A 115 -19.35 0.17 -13.67
N ASP A 116 -18.62 0.44 -14.74
CA ASP A 116 -19.20 0.70 -16.06
C ASP A 116 -18.32 0.08 -17.17
N ALA A 117 -18.64 -1.15 -17.53
CA ALA A 117 -17.91 -1.90 -18.54
C ALA A 117 -18.02 -1.28 -19.95
N THR A 118 -18.99 -0.38 -20.19
CA THR A 118 -19.15 0.27 -21.50
C THR A 118 -18.03 1.25 -21.79
N LYS A 119 -17.36 1.74 -20.75
CA LYS A 119 -16.22 2.64 -20.83
C LYS A 119 -14.88 1.92 -21.06
N ILE A 120 -14.88 0.59 -21.09
CA ILE A 120 -13.72 -0.23 -21.41
C ILE A 120 -13.88 -0.72 -22.85
N ALA A 121 -12.88 -0.48 -23.68
CA ALA A 121 -12.87 -1.00 -25.05
C ALA A 121 -13.06 -2.53 -25.04
N LEU A 122 -13.88 -3.05 -25.93
CA LEU A 122 -14.27 -4.47 -25.95
C LEU A 122 -13.07 -5.42 -25.92
N LYS A 123 -12.02 -5.07 -26.67
CA LYS A 123 -10.77 -5.83 -26.74
C LYS A 123 -10.00 -5.88 -25.40
N ASP A 124 -10.20 -4.89 -24.54
CA ASP A 124 -9.44 -4.74 -23.28
C ASP A 124 -10.20 -5.27 -22.05
N ARG A 125 -11.50 -5.59 -22.20
CA ARG A 125 -12.36 -6.01 -21.08
C ARG A 125 -11.85 -7.23 -20.33
N VAL A 126 -11.36 -8.23 -21.05
CA VAL A 126 -10.82 -9.45 -20.43
C VAL A 126 -9.59 -9.13 -19.60
N ALA A 127 -8.65 -8.35 -20.15
CA ALA A 127 -7.42 -7.95 -19.46
C ALA A 127 -7.71 -7.08 -18.23
N VAL A 128 -8.64 -6.13 -18.34
CA VAL A 128 -9.04 -5.27 -17.22
C VAL A 128 -9.73 -6.08 -16.13
N ASN A 129 -10.66 -6.97 -16.45
CA ASN A 129 -11.29 -7.84 -15.47
C ASN A 129 -10.28 -8.73 -14.75
N GLN A 130 -9.30 -9.27 -15.47
CA GLN A 130 -8.22 -10.06 -14.87
C GLN A 130 -7.36 -9.19 -13.93
N ALA A 131 -6.99 -7.99 -14.36
CA ALA A 131 -6.24 -7.05 -13.54
C ALA A 131 -6.99 -6.66 -12.25
N VAL A 132 -8.30 -6.43 -12.33
CA VAL A 132 -9.17 -6.16 -11.17
C VAL A 132 -9.18 -7.37 -10.22
N ALA A 133 -9.33 -8.58 -10.75
CA ALA A 133 -9.35 -9.80 -9.94
C ALA A 133 -8.01 -10.03 -9.21
N ASP A 134 -6.90 -9.81 -9.91
CA ASP A 134 -5.55 -9.95 -9.34
C ASP A 134 -5.27 -8.86 -8.30
N ASP A 135 -5.71 -7.63 -8.55
CA ASP A 135 -5.57 -6.53 -7.60
C ASP A 135 -6.36 -6.80 -6.31
N ASN A 136 -7.58 -7.27 -6.45
CA ASN A 136 -8.41 -7.62 -5.30
C ASN A 136 -7.82 -8.78 -4.48
N ARG A 137 -7.18 -9.75 -5.13
CA ARG A 137 -6.46 -10.82 -4.44
C ARG A 137 -5.29 -10.28 -3.64
N ASP A 138 -4.50 -9.38 -4.23
CA ASP A 138 -3.37 -8.74 -3.56
C ASP A 138 -3.83 -7.82 -2.41
N ARG A 139 -4.96 -7.11 -2.55
CA ARG A 139 -5.57 -6.31 -1.47
C ARG A 139 -5.91 -7.17 -0.26
N GLN A 140 -6.61 -8.28 -0.49
CA GLN A 140 -6.94 -9.22 0.59
C GLN A 140 -5.70 -9.84 1.22
N ALA A 141 -4.69 -10.19 0.40
CA ALA A 141 -3.44 -10.73 0.90
C ALA A 141 -2.69 -9.72 1.77
N VAL A 142 -2.59 -8.45 1.36
CA VAL A 142 -1.89 -7.43 2.14
C VAL A 142 -2.56 -7.15 3.48
N TYR A 143 -3.89 -7.15 3.54
CA TYR A 143 -4.59 -6.94 4.82
C TYR A 143 -4.28 -8.06 5.81
N ARG A 144 -4.24 -9.30 5.34
CA ARG A 144 -3.86 -10.47 6.14
C ARG A 144 -2.39 -10.42 6.54
N GLU A 145 -1.49 -10.13 5.60
CA GLU A 145 -0.05 -10.06 5.87
C GLU A 145 0.30 -8.98 6.90
N ILE A 146 -0.36 -7.82 6.85
CA ILE A 146 -0.18 -6.77 7.85
C ILE A 146 -0.65 -7.27 9.23
N ALA A 147 -1.79 -7.93 9.31
CA ALA A 147 -2.31 -8.49 10.56
C ALA A 147 -1.34 -9.51 11.16
N VAL A 148 -0.84 -10.44 10.35
CA VAL A 148 0.11 -11.49 10.75
C VAL A 148 1.46 -10.90 11.15
N ALA A 149 2.00 -9.95 10.38
CA ALA A 149 3.29 -9.29 10.67
C ALA A 149 3.28 -8.54 12.01
N ASN A 150 2.10 -8.12 12.46
CA ASN A 150 1.92 -7.46 13.76
C ASN A 150 1.53 -8.43 14.89
N GLY A 151 1.50 -9.74 14.63
CA GLY A 151 1.16 -10.76 15.60
C GLY A 151 -0.33 -10.84 15.97
N HIS A 152 -1.20 -10.24 15.16
CA HIS A 152 -2.62 -10.08 15.43
C HIS A 152 -3.48 -10.41 14.21
N ALA A 153 -3.59 -11.69 13.89
CA ALA A 153 -4.40 -12.16 12.75
C ALA A 153 -5.86 -11.69 12.82
N GLU A 154 -6.39 -11.50 14.03
CA GLU A 154 -7.74 -11.00 14.29
C GLU A 154 -7.95 -9.53 13.88
N TRP A 155 -6.88 -8.78 13.59
CA TRP A 155 -6.97 -7.39 13.14
C TRP A 155 -7.26 -7.24 11.64
N GLU A 156 -7.28 -8.32 10.87
CA GLU A 156 -7.48 -8.27 9.42
C GLU A 156 -8.71 -7.42 9.01
N ALA A 157 -9.84 -7.63 9.70
CA ALA A 157 -11.07 -6.88 9.40
C ALA A 157 -10.92 -5.37 9.67
N GLN A 158 -10.28 -5.00 10.78
CA GLN A 158 -10.03 -3.60 11.13
C GLN A 158 -9.02 -2.94 10.19
N ILE A 159 -7.99 -3.67 9.78
CA ILE A 159 -6.99 -3.21 8.80
C ILE A 159 -7.69 -2.96 7.46
N ARG A 160 -8.51 -3.91 6.99
CA ARG A 160 -9.29 -3.77 5.76
C ARG A 160 -10.19 -2.53 5.79
N GLU A 161 -10.90 -2.29 6.88
CA GLU A 161 -11.73 -1.08 7.05
C GLU A 161 -10.90 0.21 6.98
N THR A 162 -9.73 0.23 7.62
CA THR A 162 -8.82 1.37 7.62
C THR A 162 -8.30 1.64 6.20
N PHE A 163 -7.89 0.61 5.49
CA PHE A 163 -7.43 0.71 4.11
C PHE A 163 -8.56 1.11 3.16
N ALA A 164 -9.77 0.59 3.33
CA ALA A 164 -10.93 0.97 2.52
C ALA A 164 -11.18 2.48 2.58
N LYS A 165 -11.16 3.04 3.78
CA LYS A 165 -11.28 4.49 3.98
C LYS A 165 -10.12 5.25 3.33
N GLN A 166 -8.91 4.72 3.43
CA GLN A 166 -7.72 5.36 2.86
C GLN A 166 -7.71 5.33 1.33
N TRP A 167 -8.09 4.21 0.69
CA TRP A 167 -8.24 4.13 -0.77
C TRP A 167 -9.20 5.20 -1.29
N ILE A 168 -10.33 5.38 -0.62
CA ILE A 168 -11.33 6.40 -0.96
C ILE A 168 -10.78 7.81 -0.67
N ALA A 169 -10.09 8.01 0.45
CA ALA A 169 -9.52 9.29 0.81
C ALA A 169 -8.44 9.74 -0.21
N SER A 170 -7.58 8.84 -0.65
CA SER A 170 -6.52 9.09 -1.63
C SER A 170 -6.98 8.98 -3.09
N ALA A 171 -8.27 8.68 -3.34
CA ALA A 171 -8.81 8.65 -4.70
C ALA A 171 -8.67 10.01 -5.37
N HIS A 172 -8.19 10.03 -6.64
CA HIS A 172 -8.01 11.26 -7.39
C HIS A 172 -9.35 11.88 -7.79
N LYS A 173 -9.34 13.18 -8.02
CA LYS A 173 -10.52 13.90 -8.47
C LYS A 173 -11.09 13.28 -9.76
N GLY A 174 -12.39 13.01 -9.75
CA GLY A 174 -13.09 12.39 -10.88
C GLY A 174 -13.22 10.87 -10.79
N TRP A 175 -12.48 10.22 -9.88
CA TRP A 175 -12.61 8.77 -9.68
C TRP A 175 -13.88 8.43 -8.90
N TRP A 176 -14.37 7.22 -9.13
CA TRP A 176 -15.58 6.73 -8.49
C TRP A 176 -15.28 5.89 -7.26
N TYR A 177 -16.12 6.00 -6.26
CA TYR A 177 -16.07 5.21 -5.05
C TYR A 177 -17.48 4.95 -4.51
N GLN A 178 -17.63 3.90 -3.70
CA GLN A 178 -18.85 3.63 -2.96
C GLN A 178 -18.82 4.35 -1.61
N ASP A 179 -19.93 5.03 -1.27
CA ASP A 179 -20.14 5.55 0.07
C ASP A 179 -20.46 4.42 1.07
N ALA A 180 -20.68 4.76 2.33
CA ALA A 180 -20.99 3.80 3.39
C ALA A 180 -22.25 2.97 3.11
N GLY A 181 -23.21 3.52 2.34
CA GLY A 181 -24.41 2.84 1.91
C GLY A 181 -24.23 1.96 0.67
N GLY A 182 -23.06 1.99 0.03
CA GLY A 182 -22.77 1.27 -1.21
C GLY A 182 -23.19 2.02 -2.47
N ALA A 183 -23.63 3.28 -2.37
CA ALA A 183 -23.96 4.10 -3.53
C ALA A 183 -22.66 4.65 -4.19
N TRP A 184 -22.64 4.61 -5.53
CA TRP A 184 -21.51 5.17 -6.28
C TRP A 184 -21.53 6.69 -6.27
N LYS A 185 -20.38 7.27 -5.91
CA LYS A 185 -20.12 8.71 -5.91
C LYS A 185 -18.81 9.01 -6.62
N GLN A 186 -18.69 10.23 -7.09
CA GLN A 186 -17.47 10.72 -7.74
C GLN A 186 -16.73 11.67 -6.81
N LYS A 187 -15.40 11.55 -6.76
CA LYS A 187 -14.52 12.40 -5.96
C LYS A 187 -14.44 13.82 -6.52
#